data_70e005ef75c931532bac0441b4d6d07d
#
_entry.id   70e005ef75c931532bac0441b4d6d07d
#
_cell.length_a   1.000
_cell.length_b   1.000
_cell.length_c   1.000
_cell.angle_alpha   90.00
_cell.angle_beta   90.00
_cell.angle_gamma   90.00
#
_symmetry.space_group_name_H-M   'P 1'
#
loop_
_entity.id
_entity.type
_entity.pdbx_description
1 polymer ?
#
loop_
_entity_poly.entity_id
_entity_poly.type
_entity_poly.pdbx_seq_one_letter_code
_entity_poly.pdbx_strand_id
1 'polypeptide(L)'
;MDHQAFVDGSDSSMVHDGFFEREVHRVTRSYGNIVQVFSTYEERRTADGPVEGRGINALQLFWDGKRWWVASAIWFDEDPAHPIPAEFLP
;
A
#
# COMPACT_ATOMS: atom_id res chain seq x y z
N MET A 1 -16.32 7.29 12.97
CA MET A 1 -15.04 7.54 12.28
C MET A 1 -14.85 6.51 11.18
N ASP A 2 -14.52 6.98 9.99
CA ASP A 2 -14.41 6.12 8.82
C ASP A 2 -12.94 5.99 8.41
N HIS A 3 -12.32 4.85 8.76
CA HIS A 3 -10.93 4.56 8.38
C HIS A 3 -10.79 4.41 6.86
N GLN A 4 -11.85 3.97 6.18
CA GLN A 4 -11.82 3.81 4.72
C GLN A 4 -11.67 5.16 4.03
N ALA A 5 -12.26 6.22 4.58
CA ALA A 5 -12.09 7.57 4.04
C ALA A 5 -10.63 8.01 4.11
N PHE A 6 -9.92 7.69 5.20
CA PHE A 6 -8.49 7.98 5.31
C PHE A 6 -7.69 7.19 4.26
N VAL A 7 -7.95 5.88 4.16
CA VAL A 7 -7.20 5.01 3.24
C VAL A 7 -7.46 5.40 1.79
N ASP A 8 -8.72 5.71 1.44
CA ASP A 8 -9.08 6.13 0.09
C ASP A 8 -8.54 7.52 -0.26
N GLY A 9 -8.38 8.37 0.75
CA GLY A 9 -7.81 9.71 0.57
C GLY A 9 -6.31 9.73 0.39
N SER A 10 -5.63 8.59 0.62
CA SER A 10 -4.20 8.48 0.39
C SER A 10 -3.90 8.50 -1.10
N ASP A 11 -2.82 9.15 -1.49
CA ASP A 11 -2.38 9.16 -2.87
C ASP A 11 -1.94 7.75 -3.28
N SER A 12 -2.63 7.17 -4.27
CA SER A 12 -2.32 5.83 -4.76
C SER A 12 -1.23 5.82 -5.82
N SER A 13 -0.66 6.99 -6.13
CA SER A 13 0.33 7.15 -7.18
C SER A 13 1.39 8.14 -6.69
N MET A 14 2.65 7.70 -6.72
CA MET A 14 3.75 8.55 -6.25
C MET A 14 5.01 8.29 -7.07
N VAL A 15 5.94 9.26 -7.02
CA VAL A 15 7.27 9.12 -7.63
C VAL A 15 8.27 8.93 -6.49
N HIS A 16 9.10 7.88 -6.60
CA HIS A 16 10.11 7.55 -5.61
C HIS A 16 11.37 7.04 -6.30
N ASP A 17 12.52 7.67 -6.04
CA ASP A 17 13.81 7.30 -6.63
C ASP A 17 13.77 7.17 -8.17
N GLY A 18 13.02 8.07 -8.83
CA GLY A 18 12.88 8.05 -10.27
C GLY A 18 11.89 7.03 -10.81
N PHE A 19 11.17 6.35 -9.94
CA PHE A 19 10.11 5.41 -10.31
C PHE A 19 8.74 5.99 -10.02
N PHE A 20 7.78 5.64 -10.87
CA PHE A 20 6.35 5.89 -10.61
C PHE A 20 5.79 4.67 -9.90
N GLU A 21 5.36 4.86 -8.66
CA GLU A 21 4.73 3.81 -7.85
C GLU A 21 3.22 4.02 -7.84
N ARG A 22 2.48 2.93 -8.04
CA ARG A 22 1.03 2.95 -8.07
C ARG A 22 0.47 1.76 -7.30
N GLU A 23 -0.51 2.02 -6.43
CA GLU A 23 -1.27 0.94 -5.78
C GLU A 23 -2.19 0.28 -6.81
N VAL A 24 -2.15 -1.06 -6.84
CA VAL A 24 -2.98 -1.85 -7.76
C VAL A 24 -3.99 -2.74 -7.03
N HIS A 25 -3.78 -2.96 -5.73
CA HIS A 25 -4.69 -3.77 -4.92
C HIS A 25 -4.51 -3.44 -3.45
N ARG A 26 -5.56 -3.66 -2.65
CA ARG A 26 -5.52 -3.35 -1.23
C ARG A 26 -6.34 -4.36 -0.46
N VAL A 27 -5.77 -4.86 0.65
CA VAL A 27 -6.48 -5.69 1.62
C VAL A 27 -6.41 -4.99 2.97
N THR A 28 -7.57 -4.71 3.55
CA THR A 28 -7.70 -3.98 4.81
C THR A 28 -8.38 -4.85 5.85
N ARG A 29 -7.82 -4.86 7.06
CA ARG A 29 -8.43 -5.49 8.24
C ARG A 29 -8.46 -4.46 9.36
N SER A 30 -9.53 -4.44 10.12
CA SER A 30 -9.68 -3.45 11.18
C SER A 30 -10.39 -4.04 12.40
N TYR A 31 -10.05 -3.49 13.55
CA TYR A 31 -10.73 -3.74 14.80
C TYR A 31 -10.67 -2.48 15.66
N GLY A 32 -11.84 -1.94 16.02
CA GLY A 32 -11.89 -0.71 16.80
C GLY A 32 -11.11 0.42 16.13
N ASN A 33 -10.11 0.95 16.82
CA ASN A 33 -9.31 2.06 16.34
C ASN A 33 -7.99 1.63 15.68
N ILE A 34 -7.83 0.34 15.36
CA ILE A 34 -6.65 -0.16 14.67
C ILE A 34 -7.02 -0.70 13.30
N VAL A 35 -6.17 -0.41 12.33
CA VAL A 35 -6.33 -0.83 10.94
C VAL A 35 -5.00 -1.37 10.42
N GLN A 36 -5.07 -2.50 9.73
CA GLN A 36 -3.92 -3.06 9.03
C GLN A 36 -4.22 -3.12 7.54
N VAL A 37 -3.29 -2.63 6.73
CA VAL A 37 -3.45 -2.54 5.28
C VAL A 37 -2.27 -3.22 4.61
N PHE A 38 -2.56 -4.12 3.66
CA PHE A 38 -1.60 -4.61 2.69
C PHE A 38 -1.90 -3.93 1.37
N SER A 39 -1.00 -3.07 0.93
CA SER A 39 -1.14 -2.29 -0.29
C SER A 39 -0.12 -2.80 -1.32
N THR A 40 -0.61 -3.40 -2.39
CA THR A 40 0.23 -3.92 -3.46
C THR A 40 0.53 -2.81 -4.46
N TYR A 41 1.80 -2.63 -4.79
CA TYR A 41 2.23 -1.57 -5.70
C TYR A 41 2.95 -2.13 -6.91
N GLU A 42 2.94 -1.33 -7.98
CA GLU A 42 3.75 -1.53 -9.18
C GLU A 42 4.64 -0.31 -9.37
N GLU A 43 5.85 -0.54 -9.86
CA GLU A 43 6.81 0.52 -10.17
C GLU A 43 7.11 0.54 -11.65
N ARG A 44 7.22 1.77 -12.22
CA ARG A 44 7.57 2.04 -13.61
C ARG A 44 8.57 3.17 -13.65
N ARG A 45 9.44 3.20 -14.66
CA ARG A 45 10.36 4.32 -14.86
C ARG A 45 9.66 5.54 -15.41
N THR A 46 8.63 5.33 -16.23
CA THR A 46 7.80 6.39 -16.78
C THR A 46 6.36 6.07 -16.50
N ALA A 47 5.48 7.08 -16.49
CA ALA A 47 4.06 6.90 -16.19
C ALA A 47 3.40 5.87 -17.12
N ASP A 48 3.84 5.80 -18.38
CA ASP A 48 3.28 4.91 -19.40
C ASP A 48 4.16 3.70 -19.68
N GLY A 49 5.26 3.55 -18.95
CA GLY A 49 6.22 2.49 -19.20
C GLY A 49 5.76 1.13 -18.68
N PRO A 50 6.52 0.09 -19.00
CA PRO A 50 6.24 -1.25 -18.49
C PRO A 50 6.48 -1.32 -16.99
N VAL A 51 5.79 -2.27 -16.32
CA VAL A 51 6.02 -2.57 -14.92
C VAL A 51 7.44 -3.14 -14.77
N GLU A 52 8.25 -2.52 -13.92
CA GLU A 52 9.62 -2.96 -13.68
C GLU A 52 9.77 -3.65 -12.33
N GLY A 53 8.83 -3.44 -11.40
CA GLY A 53 8.84 -4.10 -10.11
C GLY A 53 7.48 -4.06 -9.46
N ARG A 54 7.26 -4.97 -8.51
CA ARG A 54 6.06 -5.03 -7.68
C ARG A 54 6.47 -5.33 -6.25
N GLY A 55 5.60 -5.00 -5.32
CA GLY A 55 5.80 -5.37 -3.93
C GLY A 55 4.57 -5.06 -3.11
N ILE A 56 4.71 -5.22 -1.80
CA ILE A 56 3.61 -4.97 -0.85
C ILE A 56 4.11 -4.08 0.26
N ASN A 57 3.33 -3.03 0.55
CA ASN A 57 3.48 -2.22 1.75
C ASN A 57 2.53 -2.76 2.82
N ALA A 58 3.05 -3.02 4.02
CA ALA A 58 2.24 -3.36 5.18
C ALA A 58 2.18 -2.14 6.10
N LEU A 59 0.97 -1.59 6.28
CA LEU A 59 0.75 -0.39 7.05
C LEU A 59 -0.09 -0.70 8.27
N GLN A 60 0.26 -0.13 9.42
CA GLN A 60 -0.56 -0.16 10.61
C GLN A 60 -1.00 1.26 10.92
N LEU A 61 -2.31 1.44 11.07
CA LEU A 61 -2.92 2.74 11.33
C LEU A 61 -3.62 2.71 12.69
N PHE A 62 -3.63 3.85 13.34
CA PHE A 62 -4.22 4.00 14.67
C PHE A 62 -5.03 5.29 14.73
N TRP A 63 -6.26 5.20 15.23
CA TRP A 63 -7.12 6.35 15.50
C TRP A 63 -7.04 6.71 16.99
N ASP A 64 -6.60 7.93 17.31
CA ASP A 64 -6.39 8.38 18.69
C ASP A 64 -7.59 9.11 19.29
N GLY A 65 -8.70 9.17 18.58
CA GLY A 65 -9.90 9.92 18.97
C GLY A 65 -10.05 11.24 18.21
N LYS A 66 -9.01 11.67 17.53
CA LYS A 66 -8.99 12.93 16.79
C LYS A 66 -8.49 12.77 15.37
N ARG A 67 -7.51 11.91 15.15
CA ARG A 67 -6.92 11.71 13.82
C ARG A 67 -6.32 10.32 13.69
N TRP A 68 -6.05 9.93 12.45
CA TRP A 68 -5.32 8.73 12.12
C TRP A 68 -3.82 8.97 12.17
N TRP A 69 -3.11 7.96 12.65
CA TRP A 69 -1.65 7.91 12.64
C TRP A 69 -1.19 6.69 11.89
N VAL A 70 -0.08 6.80 11.17
CA VAL A 70 0.62 5.64 10.64
C VAL A 70 1.57 5.19 11.75
N ALA A 71 1.23 4.07 12.40
CA ALA A 71 2.05 3.54 13.49
C ALA A 71 3.27 2.79 12.98
N SER A 72 3.15 2.12 11.84
CA SER A 72 4.28 1.47 11.19
C SER A 72 4.04 1.34 9.70
N ALA A 73 5.14 1.29 8.94
CA ALA A 73 5.11 1.05 7.50
C ALA A 73 6.36 0.23 7.15
N ILE A 74 6.13 -0.98 6.67
CA ILE A 74 7.21 -1.84 6.19
C ILE A 74 6.81 -2.37 4.81
N TRP A 75 7.78 -2.76 4.01
CA TRP A 75 7.49 -3.23 2.66
C TRP A 75 8.49 -4.31 2.25
N PHE A 76 8.10 -5.07 1.24
CA PHE A 76 8.93 -6.09 0.64
C PHE A 76 8.69 -6.12 -0.87
N ASP A 77 9.76 -6.01 -1.63
CA ASP A 77 9.69 -6.08 -3.09
C ASP A 77 9.64 -7.54 -3.54
N GLU A 78 8.76 -7.82 -4.50
CA GLU A 78 8.66 -9.15 -5.09
C GLU A 78 9.98 -9.56 -5.74
N ASP A 79 10.37 -10.81 -5.51
CA ASP A 79 11.50 -11.43 -6.18
C ASP A 79 11.14 -12.85 -6.61
N PRO A 80 11.99 -13.55 -7.38
CA PRO A 80 11.65 -14.90 -7.88
C PRO A 80 11.38 -15.93 -6.78
N ALA A 81 11.94 -15.76 -5.59
CA ALA A 81 11.73 -16.67 -4.46
C ALA A 81 10.46 -16.31 -3.66
N HIS A 82 9.92 -15.12 -3.87
CA HIS A 82 8.78 -14.59 -3.10
C HIS A 82 7.76 -13.97 -4.05
N PRO A 83 7.06 -14.76 -4.86
CA PRO A 83 6.00 -14.23 -5.72
C PRO A 83 4.84 -13.72 -4.85
N ILE A 84 4.18 -12.67 -5.32
CA ILE A 84 3.04 -12.09 -4.59
C ILE A 84 1.87 -13.09 -4.63
N PRO A 85 1.32 -13.47 -3.45
CA PRO A 85 0.15 -14.34 -3.40
C PRO A 85 -1.06 -13.74 -4.10
N ALA A 86 -1.90 -14.60 -4.67
CA ALA A 86 -3.06 -14.17 -5.45
C ALA A 86 -4.03 -13.29 -4.65
N GLU A 87 -4.12 -13.46 -3.33
CA GLU A 87 -5.01 -12.66 -2.48
C GLU A 87 -4.63 -11.17 -2.45
N PHE A 88 -3.39 -10.84 -2.81
CA PHE A 88 -2.89 -9.46 -2.85
C PHE A 88 -2.83 -8.89 -4.27
N LEU A 89 -3.39 -9.59 -5.25
CA LEU A 89 -3.41 -9.15 -6.65
C LEU A 89 -4.84 -8.86 -7.09
N PRO A 90 -5.01 -7.90 -8.04
CA PRO A 90 -6.34 -7.60 -8.58
C PRO A 90 -6.95 -8.77 -9.33
#